data_88220404a7415397da5f77941c35207c
#
_entry.id   88220404a7415397da5f77941c35207c
#
_cell.length_a   1.000
_cell.length_b   1.000
_cell.length_c   1.000
_cell.angle_alpha   90.00
_cell.angle_beta   90.00
_cell.angle_gamma   90.00
#
_symmetry.space_group_name_H-M   'P 1'
#
loop_
_entity.id
_entity.type
_entity.pdbx_description
1 polymer ?
#
loop_
_entity_poly.entity_id
_entity_poly.type
_entity_poly.pdbx_seq_one_letter_code
_entity_poly.pdbx_strand_id
1 'polypeptide(L)'
;PYRRQRQMCIRDRAKRSRILKPRFTVMAVHIGMTNIPYQSDLEYLKNYAEGLGVPFVYFETSFDLSTDTRKSPCFLCSWNRRKALFTVAKEHGCTKIALGHHMDDILETLLMNITFQGAFGTMPPRLVMRKFDMTIIRPMCLVHESDLSDMARVRGYRRQIKNCPYESQSNRSDMKEVLKSLEKLNPEARYSLWGSMTNIQEDLLPDKID
;
A
#
# COMPACT_ATOMS: atom_id res chain seq x y z
N PRO A 1 -9.57 5.74 5.38
CA PRO A 1 -8.19 5.84 5.93
C PRO A 1 -7.12 5.78 4.84
N TYR A 2 -7.30 4.90 3.85
CA TYR A 2 -6.27 4.50 2.87
C TYR A 2 -5.55 5.59 2.06
N ARG A 3 -6.06 6.81 1.97
CA ARG A 3 -5.40 7.83 1.15
C ARG A 3 -4.54 8.79 1.94
N ARG A 4 -4.83 8.99 3.23
CA ARG A 4 -4.03 9.88 4.08
C ARG A 4 -2.64 9.31 4.37
N GLN A 5 -2.51 7.99 4.44
CA GLN A 5 -1.21 7.32 4.60
C GLN A 5 -0.23 7.62 3.44
N ARG A 6 -0.74 7.85 2.21
CA ARG A 6 0.11 8.26 1.08
C ARG A 6 0.75 9.62 1.31
N GLN A 7 0.00 10.59 1.84
CA GLN A 7 0.52 11.90 2.17
C GLN A 7 1.62 11.82 3.23
N MET A 8 1.46 10.93 4.21
CA MET A 8 2.49 10.68 5.21
C MET A 8 3.73 10.03 4.62
N CYS A 9 3.57 9.05 3.72
CA CYS A 9 4.68 8.44 3.02
C CYS A 9 5.48 9.48 2.22
N ILE A 10 4.80 10.38 1.49
CA ILE A 10 5.44 11.48 0.76
C ILE A 10 6.22 12.38 1.73
N ARG A 11 5.59 12.79 2.84
CA ARG A 11 6.22 13.63 3.85
C ARG A 11 7.45 12.98 4.48
N ASP A 12 7.36 11.70 4.85
CA ASP A 12 8.48 10.95 5.40
C ASP A 12 9.65 10.90 4.41
N ARG A 13 9.38 10.58 3.15
CA ARG A 13 10.42 10.54 2.12
C ARG A 13 11.02 11.91 1.85
N ALA A 14 10.21 12.96 1.75
CA ALA A 14 10.68 14.33 1.58
C ALA A 14 11.61 14.77 2.71
N LYS A 15 11.28 14.45 3.96
CA LYS A 15 12.13 14.75 5.11
C LYS A 15 13.43 13.94 5.07
N ARG A 16 13.34 12.62 4.86
CA ARG A 16 14.50 11.73 4.88
C ARG A 16 15.45 11.97 3.72
N SER A 17 14.97 12.39 2.55
CA SER A 17 15.82 12.71 1.40
C SER A 17 16.82 13.85 1.69
N ARG A 18 16.47 14.74 2.65
CA ARG A 18 17.31 15.88 3.04
C ARG A 18 18.38 15.55 4.08
N ILE A 19 18.16 14.51 4.90
CA ILE A 19 19.00 14.20 6.06
C ILE A 19 19.79 12.90 5.92
N LEU A 20 19.27 11.91 5.16
CA LEU A 20 19.95 10.62 5.00
C LEU A 20 21.06 10.68 3.95
N LYS A 21 22.08 9.83 4.16
CA LYS A 21 23.13 9.56 3.16
C LYS A 21 23.07 8.08 2.75
N PRO A 22 23.21 7.71 1.47
CA PRO A 22 23.34 8.64 0.34
C PRO A 22 22.07 9.48 0.10
N ARG A 23 22.25 10.67 -0.46
CA ARG A 23 21.13 11.54 -0.85
C ARG A 23 20.29 10.86 -1.94
N PHE A 24 18.98 11.09 -1.90
CA PHE A 24 18.06 10.63 -2.94
C PHE A 24 17.01 11.71 -3.23
N THR A 25 16.44 11.66 -4.41
CA THR A 25 15.32 12.53 -4.82
C THR A 25 14.00 11.83 -4.61
N VAL A 26 12.94 12.61 -4.48
CA VAL A 26 11.57 12.11 -4.29
C VAL A 26 10.65 12.80 -5.29
N MET A 27 9.77 12.04 -5.89
CA MET A 27 8.67 12.52 -6.74
C MET A 27 7.36 11.91 -6.22
N ALA A 28 6.31 12.68 -6.17
CA ALA A 28 4.97 12.22 -5.85
C ALA A 28 4.21 11.91 -7.13
N VAL A 29 3.61 10.71 -7.21
CA VAL A 29 2.83 10.29 -8.37
C VAL A 29 1.41 9.97 -7.94
N HIS A 30 0.43 10.51 -8.66
CA HIS A 30 -0.97 10.15 -8.54
C HIS A 30 -1.46 9.51 -9.84
N ILE A 31 -1.96 8.28 -9.75
CA ILE A 31 -2.56 7.57 -10.89
C ILE A 31 -4.08 7.71 -10.80
N GLY A 32 -4.67 8.42 -11.75
CA GLY A 32 -6.11 8.50 -11.97
C GLY A 32 -6.63 7.26 -12.72
N MET A 33 -7.90 6.92 -12.50
CA MET A 33 -8.62 5.87 -13.26
C MET A 33 -9.79 6.53 -13.96
N THR A 34 -9.76 6.62 -15.29
CA THR A 34 -10.76 7.36 -16.06
C THR A 34 -12.14 6.70 -16.08
N ASN A 35 -12.18 5.39 -15.89
CA ASN A 35 -13.43 4.61 -15.91
C ASN A 35 -13.98 4.28 -14.51
N ILE A 36 -13.48 4.93 -13.47
CA ILE A 36 -14.05 4.86 -12.12
C ILE A 36 -14.53 6.25 -11.70
N PRO A 37 -15.80 6.40 -11.28
CA PRO A 37 -16.39 7.69 -10.96
C PRO A 37 -15.94 8.20 -9.58
N TYR A 38 -14.63 8.30 -9.34
CA TYR A 38 -14.17 8.99 -8.15
C TYR A 38 -13.25 10.15 -8.53
N GLN A 39 -13.43 11.26 -7.87
CA GLN A 39 -12.62 12.43 -8.08
C GLN A 39 -11.61 12.57 -6.94
N SER A 40 -10.34 12.74 -7.32
CA SER A 40 -9.29 13.18 -6.40
C SER A 40 -9.17 14.70 -6.49
N ASP A 41 -9.04 15.36 -5.35
CA ASP A 41 -8.68 16.78 -5.30
C ASP A 41 -7.20 16.91 -5.71
N LEU A 42 -6.98 17.02 -7.02
CA LEU A 42 -5.64 17.04 -7.62
C LEU A 42 -4.88 18.30 -7.25
N GLU A 43 -5.56 19.42 -7.17
CA GLU A 43 -4.97 20.69 -6.76
C GLU A 43 -4.43 20.60 -5.33
N TYR A 44 -5.24 20.09 -4.41
CA TYR A 44 -4.80 19.86 -3.05
C TYR A 44 -3.60 18.92 -2.97
N LEU A 45 -3.61 17.82 -3.73
CA LEU A 45 -2.51 16.85 -3.72
C LEU A 45 -1.22 17.45 -4.29
N LYS A 46 -1.33 18.24 -5.36
CA LYS A 46 -0.22 18.97 -5.96
C LYS A 46 0.37 19.97 -4.97
N ASN A 47 -0.47 20.87 -4.46
CA ASN A 47 -0.06 21.89 -3.49
C ASN A 47 0.58 21.27 -2.24
N TYR A 48 0.06 20.14 -1.78
CA TYR A 48 0.64 19.39 -0.66
C TYR A 48 2.06 18.87 -0.97
N ALA A 49 2.26 18.27 -2.14
CA ALA A 49 3.57 17.74 -2.53
C ALA A 49 4.59 18.85 -2.75
N GLU A 50 4.20 19.89 -3.50
CA GLU A 50 5.04 21.05 -3.82
C GLU A 50 5.41 21.84 -2.56
N GLY A 51 4.49 21.98 -1.61
CA GLY A 51 4.77 22.57 -0.29
C GLY A 51 5.79 21.80 0.55
N LEU A 52 6.05 20.54 0.21
CA LEU A 52 7.15 19.73 0.77
C LEU A 52 8.43 19.79 -0.11
N GLY A 53 8.44 20.55 -1.21
CA GLY A 53 9.52 20.59 -2.18
C GLY A 53 9.63 19.27 -2.98
N VAL A 54 8.51 18.58 -3.20
CA VAL A 54 8.44 17.30 -3.93
C VAL A 54 7.66 17.54 -5.23
N PRO A 55 8.27 17.31 -6.42
CA PRO A 55 7.55 17.38 -7.70
C PRO A 55 6.35 16.45 -7.70
N PHE A 56 5.25 16.89 -8.32
CA PHE A 56 4.01 16.13 -8.43
C PHE A 56 3.73 15.77 -9.89
N VAL A 57 3.47 14.51 -10.14
CA VAL A 57 3.09 13.98 -11.46
C VAL A 57 1.70 13.34 -11.37
N TYR A 58 0.83 13.72 -12.28
CA TYR A 58 -0.46 13.10 -12.49
C TYR A 58 -0.44 12.28 -13.78
N PHE A 59 -0.92 11.05 -13.72
CA PHE A 59 -1.03 10.17 -14.87
C PHE A 59 -2.38 9.44 -14.83
N GLU A 60 -3.01 9.27 -15.98
CA GLU A 60 -4.29 8.59 -16.11
C GLU A 60 -4.12 7.23 -16.77
N THR A 61 -4.95 6.29 -16.35
CA THR A 61 -5.09 4.97 -16.96
C THR A 61 -6.52 4.48 -16.82
N SER A 62 -6.84 3.42 -17.53
CA SER A 62 -8.14 2.73 -17.44
C SER A 62 -7.92 1.23 -17.36
N PHE A 63 -8.99 0.48 -17.14
CA PHE A 63 -9.02 -0.96 -17.28
C PHE A 63 -10.29 -1.37 -18.04
N ASP A 64 -10.18 -2.47 -18.75
CA ASP A 64 -11.29 -3.07 -19.48
C ASP A 64 -11.70 -4.38 -18.78
N LEU A 65 -12.97 -4.48 -18.40
CA LEU A 65 -13.56 -5.66 -17.76
C LEU A 65 -13.62 -6.87 -18.71
N SER A 66 -13.63 -6.65 -20.01
CA SER A 66 -13.66 -7.71 -21.00
C SER A 66 -12.31 -8.43 -21.18
N THR A 67 -11.21 -7.81 -20.76
CA THR A 67 -9.84 -8.33 -20.95
C THR A 67 -9.60 -9.66 -20.21
N ASP A 68 -10.15 -9.81 -19.01
CA ASP A 68 -10.14 -11.07 -18.27
C ASP A 68 -11.36 -11.16 -17.34
N THR A 69 -12.40 -11.81 -17.82
CA THR A 69 -13.69 -11.97 -17.12
C THR A 69 -13.58 -12.84 -15.85
N ARG A 70 -12.46 -13.57 -15.67
CA ARG A 70 -12.19 -14.35 -14.45
C ARG A 70 -11.66 -13.51 -13.30
N LYS A 71 -11.27 -12.26 -13.55
CA LYS A 71 -10.71 -11.35 -12.55
C LYS A 71 -11.73 -10.32 -12.09
N SER A 72 -11.73 -10.02 -10.80
CA SER A 72 -12.59 -8.98 -10.25
C SER A 72 -12.21 -7.58 -10.77
N PRO A 73 -13.16 -6.64 -10.87
CA PRO A 73 -12.89 -5.25 -11.22
C PRO A 73 -11.80 -4.61 -10.34
N CYS A 74 -11.78 -4.92 -9.04
CA CYS A 74 -10.76 -4.45 -8.11
C CYS A 74 -9.36 -4.96 -8.46
N PHE A 75 -9.26 -6.21 -8.90
CA PHE A 75 -7.99 -6.77 -9.36
C PHE A 75 -7.49 -6.04 -10.60
N LEU A 76 -8.32 -5.90 -11.63
CA LEU A 76 -7.96 -5.22 -12.89
C LEU A 76 -7.58 -3.76 -12.65
N CYS A 77 -8.37 -3.04 -11.84
CA CYS A 77 -8.07 -1.67 -11.45
C CYS A 77 -6.71 -1.56 -10.74
N SER A 78 -6.45 -2.41 -9.76
CA SER A 78 -5.20 -2.38 -8.99
C SER A 78 -3.99 -2.75 -9.85
N TRP A 79 -4.17 -3.70 -10.77
CA TRP A 79 -3.12 -4.14 -11.70
C TRP A 79 -2.74 -3.03 -12.68
N ASN A 80 -3.73 -2.42 -13.36
CA ASN A 80 -3.49 -1.33 -14.33
C ASN A 80 -2.90 -0.09 -13.64
N ARG A 81 -3.40 0.27 -12.46
CA ARG A 81 -2.84 1.37 -11.66
C ARG A 81 -1.38 1.11 -11.28
N ARG A 82 -1.05 -0.13 -10.93
CA ARG A 82 0.33 -0.53 -10.62
C ARG A 82 1.20 -0.47 -11.86
N LYS A 83 0.74 -1.01 -13.00
CA LYS A 83 1.44 -0.93 -14.27
C LYS A 83 1.77 0.52 -14.64
N ALA A 84 0.78 1.41 -14.61
CA ALA A 84 0.97 2.84 -14.87
C ALA A 84 2.02 3.46 -13.92
N LEU A 85 1.96 3.12 -12.62
CA LEU A 85 2.94 3.60 -11.65
C LEU A 85 4.38 3.16 -11.98
N PHE A 86 4.57 1.90 -12.43
CA PHE A 86 5.88 1.41 -12.88
C PHE A 86 6.35 2.13 -14.14
N THR A 87 5.46 2.37 -15.10
CA THR A 87 5.77 3.12 -16.33
C THR A 87 6.28 4.52 -16.00
N VAL A 88 5.50 5.29 -15.24
CA VAL A 88 5.88 6.65 -14.82
C VAL A 88 7.20 6.66 -14.04
N ALA A 89 7.38 5.71 -13.12
CA ALA A 89 8.62 5.61 -12.35
C ALA A 89 9.84 5.36 -13.25
N LYS A 90 9.72 4.49 -14.26
CA LYS A 90 10.77 4.20 -15.22
C LYS A 90 11.10 5.42 -16.10
N GLU A 91 10.08 6.10 -16.63
CA GLU A 91 10.23 7.29 -17.47
C GLU A 91 10.96 8.42 -16.75
N HIS A 92 10.80 8.50 -15.43
CA HIS A 92 11.48 9.51 -14.58
C HIS A 92 12.77 8.98 -13.93
N GLY A 93 13.31 7.86 -14.37
CA GLY A 93 14.57 7.32 -13.88
C GLY A 93 14.53 6.87 -12.41
N CYS A 94 13.36 6.59 -11.87
CA CYS A 94 13.23 6.11 -10.49
C CYS A 94 13.63 4.65 -10.37
N THR A 95 14.43 4.31 -9.39
CA THR A 95 14.83 2.93 -9.07
C THR A 95 13.98 2.30 -7.96
N LYS A 96 13.19 3.11 -7.27
CA LYS A 96 12.35 2.67 -6.14
C LYS A 96 10.94 3.28 -6.20
N ILE A 97 9.95 2.47 -5.83
CA ILE A 97 8.57 2.92 -5.63
C ILE A 97 8.25 2.79 -4.14
N ALA A 98 7.94 3.89 -3.48
CA ALA A 98 7.50 3.91 -2.09
C ALA A 98 5.97 3.83 -2.01
N LEU A 99 5.45 2.78 -1.39
CA LEU A 99 4.02 2.59 -1.15
C LEU A 99 3.68 2.86 0.31
N GLY A 100 2.55 3.52 0.55
CA GLY A 100 2.09 3.91 1.87
C GLY A 100 1.40 2.78 2.67
N HIS A 101 1.73 1.52 2.44
CA HIS A 101 1.20 0.42 3.23
C HIS A 101 1.75 0.46 4.66
N HIS A 102 0.89 0.24 5.63
CA HIS A 102 1.22 0.23 7.06
C HIS A 102 1.13 -1.21 7.62
N MET A 103 1.41 -1.37 8.92
CA MET A 103 1.44 -2.69 9.57
C MET A 103 0.11 -3.44 9.39
N ASP A 104 -1.01 -2.79 9.60
CA ASP A 104 -2.33 -3.42 9.49
C ASP A 104 -2.59 -3.93 8.06
N ASP A 105 -2.24 -3.16 7.00
CA ASP A 105 -2.35 -3.64 5.61
C ASP A 105 -1.57 -4.93 5.37
N ILE A 106 -0.40 -5.05 5.99
CA ILE A 106 0.51 -6.19 5.84
C ILE A 106 -0.06 -7.42 6.57
N LEU A 107 -0.54 -7.24 7.80
CA LEU A 107 -1.13 -8.31 8.62
C LEU A 107 -2.48 -8.76 8.06
N GLU A 108 -3.35 -7.84 7.64
CA GLU A 108 -4.59 -8.17 6.93
C GLU A 108 -4.31 -8.99 5.66
N THR A 109 -3.27 -8.64 4.91
CA THR A 109 -2.86 -9.40 3.72
C THR A 109 -2.31 -10.77 4.07
N LEU A 110 -1.55 -10.90 5.17
CA LEU A 110 -1.08 -12.19 5.67
C LEU A 110 -2.28 -13.09 6.00
N LEU A 111 -3.23 -12.60 6.79
CA LEU A 111 -4.43 -13.35 7.15
C LEU A 111 -5.27 -13.73 5.93
N MET A 112 -5.44 -12.82 4.95
CA MET A 112 -6.11 -13.14 3.69
C MET A 112 -5.41 -14.28 2.93
N ASN A 113 -4.09 -14.24 2.83
CA ASN A 113 -3.34 -15.25 2.09
C ASN A 113 -3.41 -16.62 2.78
N ILE A 114 -3.31 -16.65 4.10
CA ILE A 114 -3.47 -17.91 4.88
C ILE A 114 -4.88 -18.47 4.69
N THR A 115 -5.91 -17.62 4.86
CA THR A 115 -7.31 -18.08 4.90
C THR A 115 -7.86 -18.46 3.53
N PHE A 116 -7.54 -17.68 2.48
CA PHE A 116 -8.17 -17.86 1.16
C PHE A 116 -7.26 -18.51 0.13
N GLN A 117 -5.95 -18.59 0.39
CA GLN A 117 -4.98 -19.11 -0.59
C GLN A 117 -4.10 -20.25 -0.05
N GLY A 118 -4.23 -20.56 1.25
CA GLY A 118 -3.36 -21.57 1.87
C GLY A 118 -1.87 -21.20 1.78
N ALA A 119 -1.55 -19.90 1.71
CA ALA A 119 -0.19 -19.42 1.48
C ALA A 119 0.28 -18.54 2.63
N PHE A 120 1.40 -18.89 3.24
CA PHE A 120 2.05 -18.06 4.26
C PHE A 120 2.94 -17.01 3.59
N GLY A 121 2.45 -15.78 3.49
CA GLY A 121 3.18 -14.69 2.87
C GLY A 121 2.34 -13.41 2.81
N THR A 122 3.02 -12.29 2.67
CA THR A 122 2.39 -10.96 2.65
C THR A 122 3.20 -9.98 1.79
N MET A 123 2.98 -8.70 2.00
CA MET A 123 3.70 -7.61 1.35
C MET A 123 4.98 -7.26 2.14
N PRO A 124 6.18 -7.71 1.73
CA PRO A 124 7.39 -7.43 2.49
C PRO A 124 7.72 -5.93 2.49
N PRO A 125 8.44 -5.42 3.52
CA PRO A 125 8.89 -4.02 3.58
C PRO A 125 9.72 -3.59 2.37
N ARG A 126 10.50 -4.51 1.81
CA ARG A 126 11.29 -4.34 0.59
C ARG A 126 11.08 -5.52 -0.35
N LEU A 127 10.71 -5.22 -1.59
CA LEU A 127 10.51 -6.23 -2.65
C LEU A 127 11.29 -5.83 -3.90
N VAL A 128 12.29 -6.60 -4.28
CA VAL A 128 13.02 -6.43 -5.52
C VAL A 128 12.24 -7.08 -6.66
N MET A 129 11.85 -6.28 -7.64
CA MET A 129 11.07 -6.70 -8.80
C MET A 129 12.01 -7.04 -9.97
N ARG A 130 12.44 -8.30 -10.07
CA ARG A 130 13.42 -8.73 -11.08
C ARG A 130 13.03 -8.39 -12.52
N LYS A 131 11.72 -8.46 -12.84
CA LYS A 131 11.20 -8.18 -14.20
C LYS A 131 11.19 -6.71 -14.59
N PHE A 132 11.27 -5.78 -13.64
CA PHE A 132 11.09 -4.34 -13.88
C PHE A 132 12.32 -3.50 -13.50
N ASP A 133 13.40 -4.14 -13.04
CA ASP A 133 14.57 -3.47 -12.47
C ASP A 133 14.20 -2.36 -11.47
N MET A 134 13.28 -2.68 -10.61
CA MET A 134 12.67 -1.73 -9.66
C MET A 134 12.51 -2.36 -8.30
N THR A 135 12.66 -1.57 -7.26
CA THR A 135 12.40 -2.01 -5.88
C THR A 135 11.17 -1.32 -5.30
N ILE A 136 10.21 -2.10 -4.82
CA ILE A 136 9.11 -1.56 -4.00
C ILE A 136 9.58 -1.48 -2.56
N ILE A 137 9.33 -0.35 -1.91
CA ILE A 137 9.57 -0.16 -0.48
C ILE A 137 8.28 0.27 0.23
N ARG A 138 8.14 -0.08 1.52
CA ARG A 138 7.00 0.28 2.38
C ARG A 138 7.50 0.96 3.65
N PRO A 139 7.77 2.27 3.59
CA PRO A 139 8.40 2.99 4.69
C PRO A 139 7.60 3.01 5.99
N MET A 140 6.31 2.72 5.92
CA MET A 140 5.38 2.79 7.04
C MET A 140 4.96 1.41 7.56
N CYS A 141 5.68 0.36 7.18
CA CYS A 141 5.33 -1.04 7.47
C CYS A 141 5.23 -1.37 8.98
N LEU A 142 5.85 -0.58 9.85
CA LEU A 142 5.82 -0.75 11.30
C LEU A 142 4.90 0.26 12.03
N VAL A 143 4.14 1.07 11.28
CA VAL A 143 3.24 2.08 11.84
C VAL A 143 1.82 1.53 11.85
N HIS A 144 1.10 1.70 12.95
CA HIS A 144 -0.30 1.30 13.06
C HIS A 144 -1.25 2.25 12.31
N GLU A 145 -2.39 1.73 11.85
CA GLU A 145 -3.43 2.55 11.21
C GLU A 145 -3.97 3.63 12.15
N SER A 146 -4.08 3.33 13.46
CA SER A 146 -4.49 4.29 14.50
C SER A 146 -3.57 5.51 14.51
N ASP A 147 -2.26 5.30 14.58
CA ASP A 147 -1.27 6.37 14.63
C ASP A 147 -1.32 7.23 13.37
N LEU A 148 -1.53 6.60 12.21
CA LEU A 148 -1.70 7.31 10.94
C LEU A 148 -2.99 8.15 10.93
N SER A 149 -4.07 7.64 11.52
CA SER A 149 -5.33 8.36 11.64
C SER A 149 -5.20 9.58 12.54
N ASP A 150 -4.53 9.43 13.67
CA ASP A 150 -4.28 10.52 14.62
C ASP A 150 -3.35 11.58 14.03
N MET A 151 -2.26 11.17 13.41
CA MET A 151 -1.38 12.09 12.70
C MET A 151 -2.11 12.84 11.58
N ALA A 152 -2.99 12.16 10.83
CA ALA A 152 -3.76 12.79 9.77
C ALA A 152 -4.73 13.85 10.32
N ARG A 153 -5.32 13.59 11.49
CA ARG A 153 -6.19 14.54 12.20
C ARG A 153 -5.40 15.75 12.67
N VAL A 154 -4.30 15.54 13.38
CA VAL A 154 -3.42 16.60 13.89
C VAL A 154 -2.87 17.49 12.76
N ARG A 155 -2.56 16.90 11.60
CA ARG A 155 -2.02 17.60 10.43
C ARG A 155 -3.09 18.20 9.51
N GLY A 156 -4.36 18.03 9.81
CA GLY A 156 -5.46 18.56 8.99
C GLY A 156 -5.50 17.99 7.57
N TYR A 157 -5.05 16.73 7.36
CA TYR A 157 -5.06 16.13 6.03
C TYR A 157 -6.49 15.93 5.54
N ARG A 158 -6.81 16.46 4.36
CA ARG A 158 -8.14 16.31 3.76
C ARG A 158 -8.44 14.86 3.41
N ARG A 159 -9.63 14.42 3.77
CA ARG A 159 -10.13 13.11 3.37
C ARG A 159 -10.51 13.15 1.90
N GLN A 160 -9.91 12.27 1.10
CA GLN A 160 -10.35 12.08 -0.28
C GLN A 160 -11.65 11.27 -0.29
N ILE A 161 -12.64 11.74 -1.03
CA ILE A 161 -13.94 11.04 -1.16
C ILE A 161 -13.74 9.86 -2.10
N LYS A 162 -14.19 8.69 -1.66
CA LYS A 162 -14.21 7.49 -2.47
C LYS A 162 -15.63 7.22 -2.95
N ASN A 163 -15.81 7.18 -4.24
CA ASN A 163 -17.04 6.76 -4.88
C ASN A 163 -16.77 5.54 -5.77
N CYS A 164 -16.01 4.55 -5.24
CA CYS A 164 -15.73 3.34 -6.01
C CYS A 164 -16.91 2.37 -5.88
N PRO A 165 -17.59 2.01 -6.97
CA PRO A 165 -18.75 1.10 -6.92
C PRO A 165 -18.39 -0.33 -6.52
N TYR A 166 -17.10 -0.68 -6.55
CA TYR A 166 -16.59 -2.03 -6.23
C TYR A 166 -16.01 -2.14 -4.81
N GLU A 167 -16.12 -1.11 -3.96
CA GLU A 167 -15.45 -1.09 -2.64
C GLU A 167 -16.04 -2.10 -1.65
N SER A 168 -17.33 -2.41 -1.75
CA SER A 168 -18.05 -3.33 -0.86
C SER A 168 -17.72 -4.81 -1.07
N GLN A 169 -16.99 -5.17 -2.11
CA GLN A 169 -16.68 -6.57 -2.47
C GLN A 169 -15.32 -7.06 -1.94
N SER A 170 -14.77 -6.40 -0.92
CA SER A 170 -13.43 -6.73 -0.41
C SER A 170 -13.50 -7.46 0.94
N ASN A 171 -12.93 -8.67 1.02
CA ASN A 171 -12.77 -9.43 2.27
C ASN A 171 -11.79 -8.76 3.27
N ARG A 172 -11.26 -7.59 2.93
CA ARG A 172 -10.30 -6.87 3.79
C ARG A 172 -10.93 -6.33 5.06
N SER A 173 -12.20 -5.91 4.99
CA SER A 173 -12.96 -5.49 6.17
C SER A 173 -13.09 -6.61 7.19
N ASP A 174 -13.31 -7.84 6.71
CA ASP A 174 -13.50 -9.01 7.55
C ASP A 174 -12.18 -9.38 8.24
N MET A 175 -11.05 -9.33 7.52
CA MET A 175 -9.73 -9.56 8.11
C MET A 175 -9.37 -8.50 9.16
N LYS A 176 -9.84 -7.27 9.00
CA LYS A 176 -9.69 -6.23 10.01
C LYS A 176 -10.41 -6.58 11.31
N GLU A 177 -11.61 -7.13 11.23
CA GLU A 177 -12.35 -7.58 12.42
C GLU A 177 -11.71 -8.83 13.06
N VAL A 178 -11.20 -9.75 12.26
CA VAL A 178 -10.39 -10.89 12.74
C VAL A 178 -9.18 -10.39 13.52
N LEU A 179 -8.43 -9.44 12.97
CA LEU A 179 -7.24 -8.87 13.65
C LEU A 179 -7.61 -8.22 14.98
N LYS A 180 -8.72 -7.47 15.03
CA LYS A 180 -9.23 -6.90 16.30
C LYS A 180 -9.64 -8.00 17.30
N SER A 181 -10.19 -9.10 16.83
CA SER A 181 -10.55 -10.23 17.70
C SER A 181 -9.32 -10.90 18.29
N LEU A 182 -8.25 -11.04 17.51
CA LEU A 182 -6.96 -11.53 17.99
C LEU A 182 -6.35 -10.59 19.06
N GLU A 183 -6.48 -9.27 18.89
CA GLU A 183 -6.02 -8.30 19.89
C GLU A 183 -6.81 -8.35 21.20
N LYS A 184 -8.09 -8.74 21.17
CA LYS A 184 -8.86 -8.98 22.41
C LYS A 184 -8.34 -10.19 23.20
N LEU A 185 -7.82 -11.20 22.49
CA LEU A 185 -7.22 -12.39 23.12
C LEU A 185 -5.80 -12.10 23.62
N ASN A 186 -5.03 -11.37 22.82
CA ASN A 186 -3.67 -10.97 23.16
C ASN A 186 -3.41 -9.56 22.65
N PRO A 187 -3.24 -8.54 23.52
CA PRO A 187 -2.95 -7.16 23.12
C PRO A 187 -1.71 -7.02 22.20
N GLU A 188 -0.75 -7.96 22.30
CA GLU A 188 0.46 -7.99 21.47
C GLU A 188 0.30 -8.81 20.18
N ALA A 189 -0.92 -9.23 19.82
CA ALA A 189 -1.17 -10.12 18.68
C ALA A 189 -0.60 -9.57 17.36
N ARG A 190 -0.61 -8.25 17.14
CA ARG A 190 -0.02 -7.64 15.94
C ARG A 190 1.48 -7.88 15.85
N TYR A 191 2.18 -7.69 16.95
CA TYR A 191 3.63 -7.91 17.01
C TYR A 191 3.98 -9.39 16.93
N SER A 192 3.18 -10.24 17.56
CA SER A 192 3.32 -11.70 17.46
C SER A 192 3.14 -12.20 16.02
N LEU A 193 2.10 -11.74 15.33
CA LEU A 193 1.88 -12.04 13.90
C LEU A 193 3.00 -11.49 13.01
N TRP A 194 3.49 -10.29 13.30
CA TRP A 194 4.63 -9.72 12.58
C TRP A 194 5.88 -10.56 12.79
N GLY A 195 6.20 -10.91 14.03
CA GLY A 195 7.36 -11.72 14.41
C GLY A 195 7.33 -13.11 13.79
N SER A 196 6.15 -13.74 13.72
CA SER A 196 6.00 -15.10 13.16
C SER A 196 6.45 -15.20 11.70
N MET A 197 6.40 -14.11 10.94
CA MET A 197 6.85 -14.10 9.53
C MET A 197 8.36 -14.31 9.35
N THR A 198 9.15 -14.08 10.40
CA THR A 198 10.61 -14.25 10.41
C THR A 198 11.09 -15.29 11.41
N ASN A 199 10.16 -15.90 12.15
CA ASN A 199 10.45 -16.93 13.17
C ASN A 199 9.68 -18.21 12.83
N ILE A 200 10.01 -18.80 11.69
CA ILE A 200 9.42 -20.07 11.23
C ILE A 200 10.14 -21.21 11.89
N GLN A 201 9.39 -22.06 12.61
CA GLN A 201 9.89 -23.27 13.24
C GLN A 201 9.81 -24.41 12.21
N GLU A 202 10.81 -24.55 11.36
CA GLU A 202 10.78 -25.48 10.23
C GLU A 202 10.55 -26.94 10.67
N ASP A 203 11.17 -27.33 11.80
CA ASP A 203 11.04 -28.68 12.37
C ASP A 203 9.61 -29.01 12.90
N LEU A 204 8.76 -27.98 13.04
CA LEU A 204 7.38 -28.14 13.52
C LEU A 204 6.34 -27.96 12.41
N LEU A 205 6.79 -27.79 11.18
CA LEU A 205 5.88 -27.73 10.04
C LEU A 205 5.52 -29.16 9.58
N PRO A 206 4.27 -29.39 9.13
CA PRO A 206 3.91 -30.66 8.54
C PRO A 206 4.69 -30.88 7.25
N ASP A 207 5.05 -32.13 6.98
CA ASP A 207 5.63 -32.51 5.72
C ASP A 207 4.69 -32.18 4.56
N LYS A 208 5.25 -31.89 3.39
CA LYS A 208 4.43 -31.71 2.20
C LYS A 208 3.78 -33.05 1.87
N ILE A 209 2.46 -33.04 1.85
CA ILE A 209 1.70 -34.21 1.33
C ILE A 209 1.77 -34.05 -0.19
N ASP A 210 2.44 -35.03 -0.85
CA ASP A 210 2.53 -35.13 -2.31
C ASP A 210 1.16 -35.45 -2.93
#